data_a9cbd6b59b61ee5f32d8e4a3044d93b3
#
_entry.id   a9cbd6b59b61ee5f32d8e4a3044d93b3
#
_cell.length_a   1.000
_cell.length_b   1.000
_cell.length_c   1.000
_cell.angle_alpha   90.00
_cell.angle_beta   90.00
_cell.angle_gamma   90.00
#
_symmetry.space_group_name_H-M   'P 1'
#
loop_
_entity.id
_entity.type
_entity.pdbx_description
1 polymer ?
#
loop_
_entity_poly.entity_id
_entity_poly.type
_entity_poly.pdbx_seq_one_letter_code
_entity_poly.pdbx_strand_id
1 'polypeptide(L)'
;MARQLYFIIYLLLVLVSAKGQTASQLTREGNRLFSSRNYAQAEVLYRKAVDKEADYAIANYNLGRSLQAQGKNDEAEKQYEKAARLEKDPVRKSSSYNNLGTILQGKKDYVKAIEAYKNALRCNPGHANARYNFELCKRQQKKQQKKSSGKGKAKSDKKKDKKNPNGNPSHKQQQKKRQQQDNQSMSKDNAEQLLNAVKQQEKETQQRLSRAMRQPSERKLDKNW
;
A
#
# COMPACT_ATOMS: atom_id res chain seq x y z
N MET A 1 60.66 -7.54 -23.29
CA MET A 1 59.78 -6.35 -23.36
C MET A 1 58.37 -6.69 -23.81
N ALA A 2 58.12 -7.39 -24.92
CA ALA A 2 56.77 -7.73 -25.39
C ALA A 2 55.93 -8.52 -24.36
N ARG A 3 56.45 -9.53 -23.67
CA ARG A 3 55.78 -10.31 -22.65
C ARG A 3 55.29 -9.47 -21.46
N GLN A 4 56.05 -8.49 -21.04
CA GLN A 4 55.66 -7.58 -19.96
C GLN A 4 54.53 -6.64 -20.40
N LEU A 5 54.55 -6.21 -21.66
CA LEU A 5 53.50 -5.38 -22.24
C LEU A 5 52.15 -6.14 -22.30
N TYR A 6 52.15 -7.39 -22.73
CA TYR A 6 50.94 -8.24 -22.72
C TYR A 6 50.40 -8.49 -21.30
N PHE A 7 51.27 -8.63 -20.31
CA PHE A 7 50.87 -8.80 -18.93
C PHE A 7 50.19 -7.53 -18.36
N ILE A 8 50.74 -6.36 -18.71
CA ILE A 8 50.16 -5.08 -18.31
C ILE A 8 48.79 -4.85 -19.00
N ILE A 9 48.69 -5.17 -20.30
CA ILE A 9 47.42 -5.07 -21.05
C ILE A 9 46.37 -6.03 -20.48
N TYR A 10 46.77 -7.27 -20.15
CA TYR A 10 45.88 -8.24 -19.52
C TYR A 10 45.41 -7.77 -18.14
N LEU A 11 46.29 -7.23 -17.32
CA LEU A 11 46.00 -6.68 -16.00
C LEU A 11 45.03 -5.48 -16.12
N LEU A 12 45.22 -4.60 -17.09
CA LEU A 12 44.33 -3.48 -17.38
C LEU A 12 42.95 -3.95 -17.87
N LEU A 13 42.91 -4.99 -18.70
CA LEU A 13 41.63 -5.59 -19.16
C LEU A 13 40.86 -6.24 -18.00
N VAL A 14 41.53 -6.88 -17.06
CA VAL A 14 40.91 -7.47 -15.86
C VAL A 14 40.36 -6.39 -14.93
N LEU A 15 41.07 -5.26 -14.79
CA LEU A 15 40.61 -4.12 -13.97
C LEU A 15 39.38 -3.42 -14.54
N VAL A 16 39.23 -3.41 -15.88
CA VAL A 16 38.05 -2.82 -16.55
C VAL A 16 36.79 -3.67 -16.37
N SER A 17 36.94 -4.99 -16.15
CA SER A 17 35.81 -5.93 -16.02
C SER A 17 35.11 -5.90 -14.66
N ALA A 18 35.68 -5.25 -13.66
CA ALA A 18 35.15 -5.20 -12.29
C ALA A 18 34.08 -4.07 -12.08
N LYS A 19 33.29 -3.73 -13.10
CA LYS A 19 32.14 -2.84 -12.89
C LYS A 19 31.09 -3.59 -12.11
N GLY A 20 31.10 -3.43 -10.78
CA GLY A 20 30.07 -3.99 -9.92
C GLY A 20 28.66 -3.57 -10.37
N GLN A 21 27.67 -4.43 -10.17
CA GLN A 21 26.29 -4.16 -10.52
C GLN A 21 25.82 -2.80 -9.96
N THR A 22 25.11 -2.01 -10.76
CA THR A 22 24.51 -0.75 -10.32
C THR A 22 23.27 -0.99 -9.45
N ALA A 23 22.86 0.01 -8.67
CA ALA A 23 21.61 -0.05 -7.89
C ALA A 23 20.40 -0.38 -8.78
N SER A 24 20.34 0.18 -9.98
CA SER A 24 19.28 -0.10 -10.96
C SER A 24 19.30 -1.54 -11.47
N GLN A 25 20.48 -2.12 -11.73
CA GLN A 25 20.61 -3.53 -12.16
C GLN A 25 20.17 -4.49 -11.06
N LEU A 26 20.62 -4.27 -9.81
CA LEU A 26 20.20 -5.04 -8.64
C LEU A 26 18.69 -4.95 -8.42
N THR A 27 18.12 -3.77 -8.59
CA THR A 27 16.67 -3.57 -8.47
C THR A 27 15.90 -4.35 -9.53
N ARG A 28 16.35 -4.36 -10.79
CA ARG A 28 15.71 -5.15 -11.87
C ARG A 28 15.77 -6.64 -11.60
N GLU A 29 16.88 -7.13 -11.12
CA GLU A 29 17.04 -8.54 -10.75
C GLU A 29 16.15 -8.89 -9.56
N GLY A 30 16.11 -8.04 -8.54
CA GLY A 30 15.16 -8.15 -7.42
C GLY A 30 13.70 -8.18 -7.87
N ASN A 31 13.33 -7.38 -8.88
CA ASN A 31 11.98 -7.40 -9.44
C ASN A 31 11.62 -8.75 -10.09
N ARG A 32 12.57 -9.42 -10.75
CA ARG A 32 12.35 -10.78 -11.29
C ARG A 32 12.05 -11.77 -10.17
N LEU A 33 12.88 -11.76 -9.12
CA LEU A 33 12.68 -12.64 -7.96
C LEU A 33 11.36 -12.35 -7.24
N PHE A 34 11.01 -11.07 -7.09
CA PHE A 34 9.74 -10.65 -6.50
C PHE A 34 8.54 -11.18 -7.31
N SER A 35 8.60 -11.10 -8.64
CA SER A 35 7.54 -11.61 -9.53
C SER A 35 7.40 -13.13 -9.44
N SER A 36 8.49 -13.83 -9.17
CA SER A 36 8.49 -15.28 -8.89
C SER A 36 8.14 -15.61 -7.42
N ARG A 37 7.64 -14.64 -6.65
CA ARG A 37 7.31 -14.76 -5.22
C ARG A 37 8.49 -15.13 -4.31
N ASN A 38 9.71 -15.03 -4.82
CA ASN A 38 10.91 -15.25 -4.02
C ASN A 38 11.29 -13.97 -3.25
N TYR A 39 10.46 -13.62 -2.27
CA TYR A 39 10.55 -12.34 -1.57
C TYR A 39 11.82 -12.20 -0.76
N ALA A 40 12.32 -13.28 -0.15
CA ALA A 40 13.53 -13.23 0.66
C ALA A 40 14.79 -12.92 -0.18
N GLN A 41 14.93 -13.55 -1.34
CA GLN A 41 16.07 -13.27 -2.23
C GLN A 41 15.92 -11.89 -2.90
N ALA A 42 14.69 -11.49 -3.25
CA ALA A 42 14.42 -10.14 -3.74
C ALA A 42 14.82 -9.06 -2.71
N GLU A 43 14.51 -9.28 -1.43
CA GLU A 43 14.94 -8.40 -0.33
C GLU A 43 16.46 -8.20 -0.31
N VAL A 44 17.24 -9.29 -0.43
CA VAL A 44 18.71 -9.21 -0.44
C VAL A 44 19.21 -8.30 -1.56
N LEU A 45 18.64 -8.43 -2.76
CA LEU A 45 19.05 -7.61 -3.90
C LEU A 45 18.62 -6.14 -3.74
N TYR A 46 17.41 -5.90 -3.20
CA TYR A 46 16.97 -4.54 -2.93
C TYR A 46 17.80 -3.86 -1.82
N ARG A 47 18.21 -4.60 -0.78
CA ARG A 47 19.13 -4.07 0.24
C ARG A 47 20.47 -3.70 -0.38
N LYS A 48 21.07 -4.57 -1.20
CA LYS A 48 22.29 -4.26 -1.94
C LYS A 48 22.14 -3.03 -2.84
N ALA A 49 20.96 -2.83 -3.45
CA ALA A 49 20.68 -1.64 -4.25
C ALA A 49 20.64 -0.37 -3.39
N VAL A 50 19.99 -0.43 -2.22
CA VAL A 50 19.91 0.68 -1.25
C VAL A 50 21.28 0.97 -0.63
N ASP A 51 22.11 -0.04 -0.37
CA ASP A 51 23.47 0.13 0.14
C ASP A 51 24.36 0.86 -0.88
N LYS A 52 24.17 0.59 -2.19
CA LYS A 52 24.88 1.29 -3.26
C LYS A 52 24.41 2.72 -3.49
N GLU A 53 23.12 2.96 -3.38
CA GLU A 53 22.47 4.24 -3.64
C GLU A 53 21.31 4.41 -2.66
N ALA A 54 21.62 5.00 -1.51
CA ALA A 54 20.66 5.15 -0.41
C ALA A 54 19.42 5.96 -0.80
N ASP A 55 19.59 6.90 -1.74
CA ASP A 55 18.52 7.82 -2.18
C ASP A 55 17.73 7.28 -3.39
N TYR A 56 18.00 6.03 -3.81
CA TYR A 56 17.27 5.43 -4.90
C TYR A 56 15.85 5.04 -4.45
N ALA A 57 14.89 5.93 -4.70
CA ALA A 57 13.49 5.81 -4.27
C ALA A 57 12.86 4.47 -4.68
N ILE A 58 13.13 4.01 -5.91
CA ILE A 58 12.56 2.78 -6.47
C ILE A 58 13.05 1.55 -5.69
N ALA A 59 14.34 1.51 -5.32
CA ALA A 59 14.89 0.41 -4.52
C ALA A 59 14.27 0.38 -3.12
N ASN A 60 14.15 1.53 -2.44
CA ASN A 60 13.50 1.63 -1.14
C ASN A 60 12.03 1.20 -1.20
N TYR A 61 11.28 1.61 -2.24
CA TYR A 61 9.89 1.19 -2.45
C TYR A 61 9.76 -0.33 -2.62
N ASN A 62 10.61 -0.93 -3.48
CA ASN A 62 10.57 -2.36 -3.75
C ASN A 62 11.06 -3.20 -2.55
N LEU A 63 12.02 -2.68 -1.77
CA LEU A 63 12.41 -3.26 -0.49
C LEU A 63 11.20 -3.29 0.47
N GLY A 64 10.49 -2.17 0.59
CA GLY A 64 9.26 -2.09 1.39
C GLY A 64 8.22 -3.14 0.96
N ARG A 65 8.01 -3.32 -0.35
CA ARG A 65 7.11 -4.36 -0.88
C ARG A 65 7.54 -5.77 -0.50
N SER A 66 8.83 -6.06 -0.63
CA SER A 66 9.38 -7.38 -0.31
C SER A 66 9.27 -7.70 1.18
N LEU A 67 9.55 -6.72 2.03
CA LEU A 67 9.39 -6.83 3.48
C LEU A 67 7.93 -7.03 3.88
N GLN A 68 7.01 -6.27 3.28
CA GLN A 68 5.57 -6.41 3.51
C GLN A 68 5.06 -7.80 3.12
N ALA A 69 5.49 -8.32 1.97
CA ALA A 69 5.12 -9.66 1.51
C ALA A 69 5.60 -10.78 2.46
N GLN A 70 6.64 -10.52 3.25
CA GLN A 70 7.17 -11.41 4.29
C GLN A 70 6.58 -11.14 5.69
N GLY A 71 5.65 -10.19 5.83
CA GLY A 71 5.08 -9.81 7.12
C GLY A 71 5.97 -8.93 7.99
N LYS A 72 7.15 -8.48 7.49
CA LYS A 72 8.09 -7.59 8.20
C LYS A 72 7.59 -6.14 8.16
N ASN A 73 6.41 -5.90 8.73
CA ASN A 73 5.67 -4.65 8.54
C ASN A 73 6.37 -3.42 9.13
N ASP A 74 7.11 -3.54 10.24
CA ASP A 74 7.81 -2.40 10.85
C ASP A 74 8.98 -1.91 9.98
N GLU A 75 9.69 -2.83 9.33
CA GLU A 75 10.72 -2.47 8.39
C GLU A 75 10.13 -1.92 7.08
N ALA A 76 9.05 -2.53 6.59
CA ALA A 76 8.34 -2.08 5.40
C ALA A 76 7.84 -0.64 5.54
N GLU A 77 7.30 -0.27 6.71
CA GLU A 77 6.85 1.09 7.02
C GLU A 77 7.98 2.10 6.79
N LYS A 78 9.15 1.86 7.40
CA LYS A 78 10.33 2.74 7.26
C LYS A 78 10.77 2.90 5.80
N GLN A 79 10.73 1.81 5.02
CA GLN A 79 11.13 1.85 3.62
C GLN A 79 10.12 2.61 2.75
N TYR A 80 8.82 2.46 3.00
CA TYR A 80 7.80 3.23 2.29
C TYR A 80 7.83 4.72 2.63
N GLU A 81 8.08 5.08 3.90
CA GLU A 81 8.29 6.48 4.30
C GLU A 81 9.50 7.09 3.58
N LYS A 82 10.62 6.36 3.55
CA LYS A 82 11.83 6.80 2.86
C LYS A 82 11.59 6.95 1.36
N ALA A 83 10.97 5.96 0.73
CA ALA A 83 10.61 6.02 -0.69
C ALA A 83 9.69 7.22 -1.00
N ALA A 84 8.69 7.49 -0.16
CA ALA A 84 7.79 8.63 -0.35
C ALA A 84 8.51 9.98 -0.23
N ARG A 85 9.51 10.09 0.63
CA ARG A 85 10.32 11.33 0.75
C ARG A 85 11.21 11.54 -0.48
N LEU A 86 11.85 10.47 -0.97
CA LEU A 86 12.84 10.54 -2.05
C LEU A 86 12.22 10.63 -3.44
N GLU A 87 11.03 10.06 -3.63
CA GLU A 87 10.38 9.95 -4.94
C GLU A 87 9.89 11.33 -5.43
N LYS A 88 10.28 11.68 -6.66
CA LYS A 88 9.89 12.93 -7.32
C LYS A 88 8.65 12.77 -8.21
N ASP A 89 8.48 11.59 -8.80
CA ASP A 89 7.30 11.30 -9.62
C ASP A 89 6.05 11.17 -8.74
N PRO A 90 5.00 11.97 -8.97
CA PRO A 90 3.84 12.01 -8.09
C PRO A 90 3.04 10.70 -8.08
N VAL A 91 3.03 9.94 -9.17
CA VAL A 91 2.29 8.67 -9.26
C VAL A 91 2.99 7.60 -8.41
N ARG A 92 4.32 7.48 -8.51
CA ARG A 92 5.11 6.55 -7.70
C ARG A 92 5.12 6.95 -6.23
N LYS A 93 5.22 8.26 -5.94
CA LYS A 93 5.10 8.80 -4.59
C LYS A 93 3.76 8.46 -3.94
N SER A 94 2.68 8.60 -4.70
CA SER A 94 1.33 8.19 -4.28
C SER A 94 1.26 6.71 -3.91
N SER A 95 1.91 5.83 -4.69
CA SER A 95 1.97 4.40 -4.41
C SER A 95 2.69 4.09 -3.09
N SER A 96 3.77 4.81 -2.79
CA SER A 96 4.51 4.68 -1.53
C SER A 96 3.64 5.07 -0.34
N TYR A 97 2.93 6.19 -0.41
CA TYR A 97 2.00 6.63 0.63
C TYR A 97 0.80 5.68 0.79
N ASN A 98 0.25 5.13 -0.30
CA ASN A 98 -0.83 4.15 -0.21
C ASN A 98 -0.37 2.89 0.54
N ASN A 99 0.80 2.36 0.24
CA ASN A 99 1.32 1.16 0.88
C ASN A 99 1.68 1.42 2.36
N LEU A 100 2.24 2.59 2.67
CA LEU A 100 2.42 3.05 4.05
C LEU A 100 1.08 3.06 4.81
N GLY A 101 0.05 3.64 4.21
CA GLY A 101 -1.30 3.64 4.78
C GLY A 101 -1.83 2.25 5.05
N THR A 102 -1.57 1.29 4.15
CA THR A 102 -1.98 -0.11 4.31
C THR A 102 -1.31 -0.77 5.52
N ILE A 103 -0.01 -0.55 5.72
CA ILE A 103 0.72 -1.04 6.90
C ILE A 103 0.12 -0.44 8.18
N LEU A 104 -0.03 0.88 8.23
CA LEU A 104 -0.56 1.58 9.40
C LEU A 104 -2.01 1.17 9.73
N GLN A 105 -2.83 0.94 8.70
CA GLN A 105 -4.19 0.42 8.85
C GLN A 105 -4.21 -0.99 9.45
N GLY A 106 -3.29 -1.87 9.01
CA GLY A 106 -3.10 -3.20 9.59
C GLY A 106 -2.71 -3.15 11.06
N LYS A 107 -1.87 -2.18 11.45
CA LYS A 107 -1.52 -1.89 12.85
C LYS A 107 -2.66 -1.22 13.66
N LYS A 108 -3.79 -0.91 13.02
CA LYS A 108 -4.94 -0.18 13.60
C LYS A 108 -4.61 1.27 14.00
N ASP A 109 -3.51 1.82 13.53
CA ASP A 109 -3.22 3.25 13.63
C ASP A 109 -3.97 4.00 12.52
N TYR A 110 -5.28 4.08 12.68
CA TYR A 110 -6.16 4.66 11.68
C TYR A 110 -5.92 6.14 11.44
N VAL A 111 -5.41 6.86 12.44
CA VAL A 111 -5.12 8.30 12.31
C VAL A 111 -3.99 8.52 11.31
N LYS A 112 -2.87 7.84 11.52
CA LYS A 112 -1.73 7.93 10.60
C LYS A 112 -2.03 7.31 9.24
N ALA A 113 -2.78 6.20 9.19
CA ALA A 113 -3.20 5.58 7.93
C ALA A 113 -4.03 6.53 7.06
N ILE A 114 -5.02 7.22 7.65
CA ILE A 114 -5.83 8.22 6.95
C ILE A 114 -4.95 9.35 6.39
N GLU A 115 -3.97 9.82 7.16
CA GLU A 115 -3.06 10.87 6.69
C GLU A 115 -2.17 10.38 5.54
N ALA A 116 -1.66 9.15 5.62
CA ALA A 116 -0.91 8.54 4.52
C ALA A 116 -1.76 8.43 3.24
N TYR A 117 -3.00 7.97 3.33
CA TYR A 117 -3.89 7.90 2.17
C TYR A 117 -4.25 9.29 1.61
N LYS A 118 -4.41 10.30 2.45
CA LYS A 118 -4.57 11.69 1.98
C LYS A 118 -3.35 12.16 1.19
N ASN A 119 -2.15 11.87 1.69
CA ASN A 119 -0.92 12.22 1.00
C ASN A 119 -0.81 11.49 -0.36
N ALA A 120 -1.22 10.21 -0.41
CA ALA A 120 -1.33 9.48 -1.67
C ALA A 120 -2.27 10.20 -2.66
N LEU A 121 -3.46 10.61 -2.20
CA LEU A 121 -4.45 11.29 -3.04
C LEU A 121 -4.05 12.73 -3.41
N ARG A 122 -3.26 13.42 -2.60
CA ARG A 122 -2.67 14.72 -2.99
C ARG A 122 -1.66 14.56 -4.13
N CYS A 123 -0.84 13.51 -4.08
CA CYS A 123 0.13 13.21 -5.13
C CYS A 123 -0.55 12.71 -6.42
N ASN A 124 -1.55 11.86 -6.30
CA ASN A 124 -2.31 11.33 -7.42
C ASN A 124 -3.81 11.22 -7.06
N PRO A 125 -4.63 12.22 -7.41
CA PRO A 125 -6.08 12.19 -7.16
C PRO A 125 -6.80 11.02 -7.83
N GLY A 126 -6.23 10.47 -8.91
CA GLY A 126 -6.75 9.32 -9.63
C GLY A 126 -6.44 7.95 -8.99
N HIS A 127 -5.71 7.89 -7.88
CA HIS A 127 -5.31 6.63 -7.26
C HIS A 127 -6.50 5.91 -6.62
N ALA A 128 -7.16 5.02 -7.36
CA ALA A 128 -8.39 4.34 -6.95
C ALA A 128 -8.24 3.56 -5.63
N ASN A 129 -7.13 2.79 -5.49
CA ASN A 129 -6.89 2.01 -4.26
C ASN A 129 -6.70 2.91 -3.03
N ALA A 130 -5.99 4.03 -3.16
CA ALA A 130 -5.83 4.96 -2.06
C ALA A 130 -7.17 5.58 -1.62
N ARG A 131 -8.05 5.91 -2.57
CA ARG A 131 -9.39 6.42 -2.30
C ARG A 131 -10.26 5.40 -1.57
N TYR A 132 -10.26 4.16 -2.06
CA TYR A 132 -10.99 3.07 -1.42
C TYR A 132 -10.49 2.82 0.01
N ASN A 133 -9.17 2.68 0.18
CA ASN A 133 -8.54 2.41 1.46
C ASN A 133 -8.76 3.57 2.46
N PHE A 134 -8.73 4.81 1.99
CA PHE A 134 -9.05 6.00 2.79
C PHE A 134 -10.45 5.92 3.39
N GLU A 135 -11.48 5.66 2.57
CA GLU A 135 -12.85 5.56 3.05
C GLU A 135 -13.07 4.36 3.98
N LEU A 136 -12.45 3.22 3.65
CA LEU A 136 -12.50 2.03 4.50
C LEU A 136 -11.88 2.32 5.88
N CYS A 137 -10.71 2.96 5.90
CA CYS A 137 -9.98 3.31 7.12
C CYS A 137 -10.78 4.29 8.00
N LYS A 138 -11.43 5.30 7.42
CA LYS A 138 -12.34 6.21 8.14
C LYS A 138 -13.49 5.47 8.83
N ARG A 139 -14.09 4.49 8.15
CA ARG A 139 -15.15 3.66 8.74
C ARG A 139 -14.63 2.81 9.90
N GLN A 140 -13.43 2.25 9.77
CA GLN A 140 -12.78 1.46 10.83
C GLN A 140 -12.46 2.33 12.05
N GLN A 141 -11.92 3.53 11.85
CA GLN A 141 -11.68 4.52 12.90
C GLN A 141 -12.95 4.86 13.70
N LYS A 142 -14.05 5.16 12.98
CA LYS A 142 -15.35 5.45 13.63
C LYS A 142 -15.87 4.26 14.45
N LYS A 143 -15.70 3.03 13.96
CA LYS A 143 -16.09 1.82 14.70
C LYS A 143 -15.24 1.64 15.97
N GLN A 144 -13.96 1.92 15.91
CA GLN A 144 -13.05 1.86 17.06
C GLN A 144 -13.45 2.88 18.13
N GLN A 145 -13.71 4.13 17.73
CA GLN A 145 -14.15 5.19 18.63
C GLN A 145 -15.49 4.88 19.32
N LYS A 146 -16.47 4.34 18.59
CA LYS A 146 -17.75 3.92 19.16
C LYS A 146 -17.59 2.79 20.19
N LYS A 147 -16.67 1.85 19.96
CA LYS A 147 -16.39 0.76 20.90
C LYS A 147 -15.72 1.25 22.19
N SER A 148 -14.85 2.26 22.08
CA SER A 148 -14.18 2.86 23.25
C SER A 148 -15.14 3.70 24.09
N SER A 149 -15.98 4.51 23.46
CA SER A 149 -17.00 5.34 24.15
C SER A 149 -18.13 4.53 24.77
N GLY A 150 -18.54 3.42 24.12
CA GLY A 150 -19.55 2.50 24.67
C GLY A 150 -19.10 1.76 25.95
N LYS A 151 -17.81 1.44 26.07
CA LYS A 151 -17.25 0.83 27.30
C LYS A 151 -17.20 1.81 28.48
N GLY A 152 -17.07 3.11 28.24
CA GLY A 152 -17.09 4.14 29.27
C GLY A 152 -18.48 4.35 29.88
N LYS A 153 -19.53 4.33 29.06
CA LYS A 153 -20.93 4.46 29.53
C LYS A 153 -21.39 3.26 30.33
N ALA A 154 -21.01 2.03 29.95
CA ALA A 154 -21.39 0.82 30.69
C ALA A 154 -20.76 0.71 32.09
N LYS A 155 -19.67 1.44 32.37
CA LYS A 155 -19.05 1.51 33.72
C LYS A 155 -19.65 2.62 34.57
N SER A 156 -20.19 3.69 34.00
CA SER A 156 -20.82 4.78 34.77
C SER A 156 -22.27 4.45 35.18
N ASP A 157 -23.00 3.69 34.35
CA ASP A 157 -24.40 3.30 34.67
C ASP A 157 -24.49 2.24 35.74
N LYS A 158 -23.43 1.44 35.99
CA LYS A 158 -23.41 0.46 37.13
C LYS A 158 -23.24 1.08 38.50
N LYS A 159 -22.93 2.36 38.63
CA LYS A 159 -22.76 3.04 39.93
C LYS A 159 -23.97 3.90 40.35
N LYS A 160 -25.02 4.04 39.54
CA LYS A 160 -26.17 4.92 39.82
C LYS A 160 -27.52 4.23 40.00
N ASP A 161 -27.68 2.94 39.77
CA ASP A 161 -28.97 2.24 39.95
C ASP A 161 -29.03 1.50 41.29
N LYS A 162 -29.03 2.24 42.41
CA LYS A 162 -29.67 1.86 43.66
C LYS A 162 -30.57 3.01 44.09
N LYS A 163 -31.78 3.04 43.57
CA LYS A 163 -33.01 3.59 44.10
C LYS A 163 -33.94 4.06 42.96
N ASN A 164 -34.80 3.22 42.50
CA ASN A 164 -36.24 3.49 42.33
C ASN A 164 -36.95 2.34 41.59
N PRO A 165 -37.88 1.61 42.19
CA PRO A 165 -38.64 0.58 41.54
C PRO A 165 -39.99 1.16 41.09
N ASN A 166 -40.08 1.79 39.93
CA ASN A 166 -41.28 1.93 39.12
C ASN A 166 -40.95 2.59 37.78
N GLY A 167 -40.89 1.79 36.74
CA GLY A 167 -40.67 2.26 35.38
C GLY A 167 -40.78 1.13 34.36
N ASN A 168 -41.91 1.13 33.65
CA ASN A 168 -42.40 0.17 32.67
C ASN A 168 -41.35 -0.29 31.62
N PRO A 169 -41.10 -1.61 31.41
CA PRO A 169 -39.98 -2.13 30.60
C PRO A 169 -40.15 -2.11 29.08
N SER A 170 -41.34 -1.74 28.56
CA SER A 170 -41.67 -2.01 27.15
C SER A 170 -41.07 -1.04 26.11
N HIS A 171 -40.64 0.16 26.48
CA HIS A 171 -40.17 1.15 25.48
C HIS A 171 -38.64 1.06 25.18
N LYS A 172 -37.84 0.53 26.10
CA LYS A 172 -36.37 0.41 25.91
C LYS A 172 -35.96 -0.76 25.02
N GLN A 173 -36.78 -1.81 24.93
CA GLN A 173 -36.46 -2.97 24.07
C GLN A 173 -36.76 -2.73 22.59
N GLN A 174 -37.80 -1.96 22.26
CA GLN A 174 -38.14 -1.63 20.87
C GLN A 174 -37.12 -0.67 20.23
N GLN A 175 -36.59 0.30 20.97
CA GLN A 175 -35.53 1.17 20.45
C GLN A 175 -34.21 0.45 20.20
N LYS A 176 -33.82 -0.53 21.06
CA LYS A 176 -32.61 -1.33 20.82
C LYS A 176 -32.75 -2.27 19.64
N LYS A 177 -33.92 -2.86 19.39
CA LYS A 177 -34.18 -3.71 18.22
C LYS A 177 -34.19 -2.89 16.92
N ARG A 178 -34.78 -1.71 16.89
CA ARG A 178 -34.77 -0.82 15.69
C ARG A 178 -33.36 -0.34 15.36
N GLN A 179 -32.52 0.07 16.35
CA GLN A 179 -31.15 0.48 16.08
C GLN A 179 -30.22 -0.68 15.66
N GLN A 180 -30.50 -1.92 16.05
CA GLN A 180 -29.74 -3.09 15.57
C GLN A 180 -30.19 -3.51 14.16
N GLN A 181 -31.45 -3.37 13.82
CA GLN A 181 -31.98 -3.71 12.51
C GLN A 181 -31.56 -2.69 11.44
N ASP A 182 -31.57 -1.38 11.76
CA ASP A 182 -31.09 -0.33 10.87
C ASP A 182 -29.56 -0.41 10.61
N ASN A 183 -28.78 -0.83 11.62
CA ASN A 183 -27.32 -1.02 11.44
C ASN A 183 -26.97 -2.28 10.64
N GLN A 184 -27.83 -3.30 10.60
CA GLN A 184 -27.60 -4.50 9.78
C GLN A 184 -28.08 -4.31 8.34
N SER A 185 -29.21 -3.64 8.10
CA SER A 185 -29.72 -3.36 6.76
C SER A 185 -28.83 -2.36 6.01
N MET A 186 -28.42 -1.26 6.66
CA MET A 186 -27.46 -0.31 6.06
C MET A 186 -26.09 -0.91 5.78
N SER A 187 -25.68 -1.95 6.53
CA SER A 187 -24.40 -2.65 6.28
C SER A 187 -24.46 -3.56 5.06
N LYS A 188 -25.60 -4.18 4.77
CA LYS A 188 -25.77 -5.08 3.62
C LYS A 188 -25.93 -4.29 2.31
N ASP A 189 -26.78 -3.29 2.29
CA ASP A 189 -27.03 -2.46 1.10
C ASP A 189 -25.74 -1.69 0.68
N ASN A 190 -25.00 -1.15 1.65
CA ASN A 190 -23.70 -0.53 1.35
C ASN A 190 -22.63 -1.52 0.87
N ALA A 191 -22.66 -2.77 1.37
CA ALA A 191 -21.73 -3.80 0.89
C ALA A 191 -22.08 -4.25 -0.54
N GLU A 192 -23.36 -4.34 -0.84
CA GLU A 192 -23.86 -4.73 -2.16
C GLU A 192 -23.62 -3.62 -3.21
N GLN A 193 -23.86 -2.36 -2.86
CA GLN A 193 -23.50 -1.23 -3.71
C GLN A 193 -21.98 -1.14 -3.97
N LEU A 194 -21.15 -1.40 -2.97
CA LEU A 194 -19.70 -1.44 -3.12
C LEU A 194 -19.27 -2.62 -3.99
N LEU A 195 -19.86 -3.79 -3.82
CA LEU A 195 -19.58 -4.96 -4.64
C LEU A 195 -19.95 -4.72 -6.11
N ASN A 196 -21.11 -4.10 -6.34
CA ASN A 196 -21.55 -3.76 -7.69
C ASN A 196 -20.66 -2.68 -8.33
N ALA A 197 -20.23 -1.67 -7.58
CA ALA A 197 -19.28 -0.66 -8.07
C ALA A 197 -17.91 -1.26 -8.43
N VAL A 198 -17.40 -2.20 -7.62
CA VAL A 198 -16.14 -2.91 -7.91
C VAL A 198 -16.27 -3.78 -9.15
N LYS A 199 -17.36 -4.54 -9.29
CA LYS A 199 -17.63 -5.37 -10.48
C LYS A 199 -17.74 -4.52 -11.76
N GLN A 200 -18.37 -3.36 -11.67
CA GLN A 200 -18.50 -2.44 -12.79
C GLN A 200 -17.14 -1.85 -13.20
N GLN A 201 -16.32 -1.48 -12.22
CA GLN A 201 -14.98 -0.96 -12.46
C GLN A 201 -14.04 -2.03 -13.05
N GLU A 202 -14.16 -3.27 -12.61
CA GLU A 202 -13.42 -4.40 -13.16
C GLU A 202 -13.82 -4.66 -14.61
N LYS A 203 -15.11 -4.65 -14.93
CA LYS A 203 -15.65 -4.76 -16.30
C LYS A 203 -15.15 -3.65 -17.21
N GLU A 204 -15.15 -2.39 -16.74
CA GLU A 204 -14.60 -1.26 -17.50
C GLU A 204 -13.10 -1.40 -17.75
N THR A 205 -12.35 -1.87 -16.74
CA THR A 205 -10.91 -2.12 -16.86
C THR A 205 -10.62 -3.22 -17.88
N GLN A 206 -11.37 -4.32 -17.84
CA GLN A 206 -11.26 -5.39 -18.83
C GLN A 206 -11.63 -4.91 -20.24
N GLN A 207 -12.65 -4.07 -20.38
CA GLN A 207 -13.02 -3.48 -21.68
C GLN A 207 -11.95 -2.53 -22.21
N ARG A 208 -11.31 -1.73 -21.34
CA ARG A 208 -10.18 -0.86 -21.75
C ARG A 208 -8.98 -1.69 -22.18
N LEU A 209 -8.67 -2.76 -21.43
CA LEU A 209 -7.57 -3.66 -21.76
C LEU A 209 -7.82 -4.37 -23.11
N SER A 210 -9.03 -4.87 -23.32
CA SER A 210 -9.40 -5.53 -24.57
C SER A 210 -9.40 -4.57 -25.79
N ARG A 211 -9.80 -3.30 -25.59
CA ARG A 211 -9.68 -2.25 -26.63
C ARG A 211 -8.23 -1.91 -26.93
N ALA A 212 -7.39 -1.78 -25.88
CA ALA A 212 -5.95 -1.53 -26.05
C ALA A 212 -5.23 -2.66 -26.78
N MET A 213 -5.63 -3.92 -26.53
CA MET A 213 -5.10 -5.09 -27.25
C MET A 213 -5.60 -5.21 -28.69
N ARG A 214 -6.76 -4.62 -29.02
CA ARG A 214 -7.32 -4.65 -30.39
C ARG A 214 -6.82 -3.49 -31.27
N GLN A 215 -6.23 -2.45 -30.71
CA GLN A 215 -5.60 -1.41 -31.50
C GLN A 215 -4.21 -1.89 -31.93
N PRO A 216 -3.96 -2.09 -33.25
CA PRO A 216 -2.61 -2.35 -33.72
C PRO A 216 -1.76 -1.13 -33.34
N SER A 217 -0.62 -1.38 -32.69
CA SER A 217 0.35 -0.32 -32.43
C SER A 217 0.92 0.14 -33.79
N GLU A 218 0.37 1.18 -34.37
CA GLU A 218 1.06 1.94 -35.39
C GLU A 218 2.27 2.64 -34.77
N ARG A 219 3.33 1.88 -34.54
CA ARG A 219 4.66 2.48 -34.39
C ARG A 219 5.08 2.94 -35.77
N LYS A 220 4.84 4.20 -36.06
CA LYS A 220 5.62 4.88 -37.08
C LYS A 220 7.07 4.85 -36.67
N LEU A 221 7.83 3.98 -37.31
CA LEU A 221 9.28 4.03 -37.30
C LEU A 221 9.66 5.30 -38.06
N ASP A 222 9.89 6.39 -37.37
CA ASP A 222 10.59 7.54 -37.94
C ASP A 222 12.00 7.06 -38.26
N LYS A 223 12.20 6.78 -39.55
CA LYS A 223 13.50 6.59 -40.16
C LYS A 223 14.21 7.94 -40.16
N ASN A 224 15.06 8.18 -39.19
CA ASN A 224 16.10 9.19 -39.27
C ASN A 224 17.39 8.49 -39.66
N TRP A 225 17.81 8.74 -40.91
CA TRP A 225 19.13 8.46 -41.46
C TRP A 225 20.15 9.45 -40.89
#